data_b71ff21387622201df25a813c0864209
#
_entry.id   b71ff21387622201df25a813c0864209
#
_cell.length_a   1.000
_cell.length_b   1.000
_cell.length_c   1.000
_cell.angle_alpha   90.00
_cell.angle_beta   90.00
_cell.angle_gamma   90.00
#
_symmetry.space_group_name_H-M   'P 1'
#
loop_
_entity.id
_entity.type
_entity.pdbx_description
1 polymer ?
#
loop_
_entity_poly.entity_id
_entity_poly.type
_entity_poly.pdbx_seq_one_letter_code
_entity_poly.pdbx_strand_id
1 'polypeptide(L)'
;DYSRLWAAMPQLRSLTIKGSTDLELGKISHENLEELTIICGGLPENVLMAIQEAHLPNLRKLLLYLGVEDYGFEGDADRIQTFLEQSDFPKLVYLGLTDSEIQNELAEVVLESKYISQIRTLDLSMGSLTDEGGELLFAKLPSYPHIEVLDVHYHYMSDEMVRKREDLNYHHIELNAS
;
A
#
# COMPACT_ATOMS: atom_id res chain seq x y z
N ASP A 1 22.40 4.19 -0.19
CA ASP A 1 22.12 4.69 -1.53
C ASP A 1 21.97 3.52 -2.50
N TYR A 2 20.80 3.39 -3.10
CA TYR A 2 20.43 2.32 -4.04
C TYR A 2 20.50 2.76 -5.51
N SER A 3 20.91 3.99 -5.80
CA SER A 3 20.89 4.55 -7.16
C SER A 3 21.64 3.68 -8.19
N ARG A 4 22.69 2.99 -7.76
CA ARG A 4 23.48 2.09 -8.62
C ARG A 4 22.89 0.70 -8.79
N LEU A 5 22.01 0.27 -7.88
CA LEU A 5 21.43 -1.07 -7.89
C LEU A 5 20.59 -1.30 -9.16
N TRP A 6 19.81 -0.30 -9.55
CA TRP A 6 18.87 -0.40 -10.67
C TRP A 6 19.56 -0.80 -11.97
N ALA A 7 20.72 -0.23 -12.26
CA ALA A 7 21.52 -0.57 -13.44
C ALA A 7 22.39 -1.83 -13.24
N ALA A 8 22.83 -2.08 -12.01
CA ALA A 8 23.74 -3.21 -11.72
C ALA A 8 23.02 -4.57 -11.71
N MET A 9 21.71 -4.58 -11.43
CA MET A 9 20.92 -5.82 -11.31
C MET A 9 19.70 -5.82 -12.26
N PRO A 10 19.88 -5.81 -13.58
CA PRO A 10 18.79 -5.65 -14.55
C PRO A 10 17.77 -6.80 -14.54
N GLN A 11 18.11 -7.95 -13.96
CA GLN A 11 17.22 -9.11 -13.83
C GLN A 11 16.49 -9.19 -12.48
N LEU A 12 16.66 -8.19 -11.61
CA LEU A 12 16.00 -8.17 -10.30
C LEU A 12 14.49 -8.12 -10.48
N ARG A 13 13.77 -9.01 -9.79
CA ARG A 13 12.30 -9.09 -9.84
C ARG A 13 11.65 -8.66 -8.53
N SER A 14 12.33 -8.85 -7.42
CA SER A 14 11.79 -8.53 -6.09
C SER A 14 12.86 -7.84 -5.25
N LEU A 15 12.49 -6.73 -4.62
CA LEU A 15 13.36 -6.00 -3.70
C LEU A 15 12.59 -5.68 -2.41
N THR A 16 13.17 -6.09 -1.29
CA THR A 16 12.71 -5.71 0.04
C THR A 16 13.82 -4.92 0.74
N ILE A 17 13.49 -3.72 1.20
CA ILE A 17 14.39 -2.87 1.98
C ILE A 17 13.84 -2.76 3.40
N LYS A 18 14.67 -2.99 4.41
CA LYS A 18 14.34 -2.80 5.82
C LYS A 18 15.14 -1.66 6.40
N GLY A 19 14.42 -0.72 7.04
CA GLY A 19 14.98 0.51 7.58
C GLY A 19 14.88 1.68 6.61
N SER A 20 14.91 2.89 7.17
CA SER A 20 14.76 4.15 6.42
C SER A 20 15.85 5.18 6.72
N THR A 21 16.73 4.90 7.70
CA THR A 21 17.81 5.81 8.06
C THR A 21 18.75 6.02 6.86
N ASP A 22 18.89 7.26 6.44
CA ASP A 22 19.70 7.66 5.28
C ASP A 22 19.38 6.85 4.00
N LEU A 23 18.11 6.41 3.86
CA LEU A 23 17.66 5.67 2.69
C LEU A 23 17.54 6.61 1.49
N GLU A 24 18.29 6.31 0.45
CA GLU A 24 18.23 7.00 -0.83
C GLU A 24 18.03 5.97 -1.95
N LEU A 25 16.93 6.09 -2.69
CA LEU A 25 16.62 5.21 -3.80
C LEU A 25 17.17 5.72 -5.14
N GLY A 26 17.48 7.02 -5.21
CA GLY A 26 17.86 7.67 -6.45
C GLY A 26 16.74 7.66 -7.48
N LYS A 27 17.06 7.88 -8.75
CA LYS A 27 16.11 7.76 -9.83
C LYS A 27 15.86 6.29 -10.16
N ILE A 28 14.64 5.83 -9.92
CA ILE A 28 14.25 4.43 -10.15
C ILE A 28 13.79 4.27 -11.60
N SER A 29 14.48 3.39 -12.34
CA SER A 29 14.05 2.93 -13.66
C SER A 29 14.45 1.47 -13.81
N HIS A 30 13.47 0.56 -13.87
CA HIS A 30 13.75 -0.87 -13.91
C HIS A 30 12.63 -1.65 -14.61
N GLU A 31 12.96 -2.30 -15.71
CA GLU A 31 11.99 -2.99 -16.57
C GLU A 31 11.46 -4.29 -15.98
N ASN A 32 12.24 -4.97 -15.14
CA ASN A 32 11.93 -6.33 -14.69
C ASN A 32 11.47 -6.41 -13.22
N LEU A 33 11.48 -5.30 -12.46
CA LEU A 33 11.05 -5.32 -11.08
C LEU A 33 9.54 -5.56 -11.00
N GLU A 34 9.15 -6.61 -10.30
CA GLU A 34 7.75 -7.01 -10.09
C GLU A 34 7.25 -6.71 -8.68
N GLU A 35 8.15 -6.69 -7.69
CA GLU A 35 7.80 -6.46 -6.29
C GLU A 35 8.75 -5.48 -5.62
N LEU A 36 8.20 -4.48 -4.96
CA LEU A 36 8.92 -3.53 -4.13
C LEU A 36 8.28 -3.45 -2.75
N THR A 37 9.06 -3.71 -1.71
CA THR A 37 8.63 -3.63 -0.32
C THR A 37 9.60 -2.76 0.48
N ILE A 38 9.07 -1.75 1.18
CA ILE A 38 9.83 -0.93 2.13
C ILE A 38 9.23 -1.12 3.52
N ILE A 39 10.04 -1.63 4.43
CA ILE A 39 9.67 -1.89 5.84
C ILE A 39 10.44 -0.92 6.72
N CYS A 40 9.73 0.03 7.34
CA CYS A 40 10.33 1.03 8.21
C CYS A 40 9.31 1.55 9.25
N GLY A 41 9.77 2.21 10.28
CA GLY A 41 8.90 2.84 11.28
C GLY A 41 8.33 4.18 10.86
N GLY A 42 8.89 4.83 9.83
CA GLY A 42 8.42 6.06 9.22
C GLY A 42 9.03 6.20 7.83
N LEU A 43 8.18 6.29 6.81
CA LEU A 43 8.60 6.39 5.41
C LEU A 43 9.02 7.83 5.09
N PRO A 44 10.29 8.09 4.76
CA PRO A 44 10.74 9.44 4.47
C PRO A 44 10.16 9.98 3.16
N GLU A 45 9.95 11.29 3.10
CA GLU A 45 9.38 11.95 1.91
C GLU A 45 10.24 11.74 0.64
N ASN A 46 11.57 11.77 0.76
CA ASN A 46 12.44 11.52 -0.39
C ASN A 46 12.29 10.11 -0.97
N VAL A 47 11.98 9.12 -0.13
CA VAL A 47 11.72 7.73 -0.56
C VAL A 47 10.36 7.64 -1.25
N LEU A 48 9.33 8.23 -0.66
CA LEU A 48 7.99 8.28 -1.26
C LEU A 48 8.02 9.00 -2.61
N MET A 49 8.73 10.13 -2.71
CA MET A 49 8.88 10.86 -3.96
C MET A 49 9.62 10.04 -5.03
N ALA A 50 10.71 9.37 -4.66
CA ALA A 50 11.46 8.52 -5.59
C ALA A 50 10.60 7.38 -6.17
N ILE A 51 9.73 6.79 -5.34
CA ILE A 51 8.81 5.74 -5.79
C ILE A 51 7.69 6.34 -6.66
N GLN A 52 7.17 7.52 -6.30
CA GLN A 52 6.16 8.22 -7.10
C GLN A 52 6.62 8.50 -8.54
N GLU A 53 7.88 8.87 -8.70
CA GLU A 53 8.48 9.20 -9.99
C GLU A 53 9.11 8.00 -10.71
N ALA A 54 9.01 6.80 -10.11
CA ALA A 54 9.67 5.61 -10.61
C ALA A 54 9.07 5.13 -11.95
N HIS A 55 9.95 4.70 -12.85
CA HIS A 55 9.56 3.94 -14.03
C HIS A 55 9.68 2.43 -13.76
N LEU A 56 8.56 1.81 -13.43
CA LEU A 56 8.44 0.40 -13.06
C LEU A 56 7.27 -0.25 -13.82
N PRO A 57 7.38 -0.45 -15.14
CA PRO A 57 6.25 -0.86 -15.99
C PRO A 57 5.73 -2.26 -15.69
N ASN A 58 6.51 -3.09 -15.02
CA ASN A 58 6.13 -4.46 -14.68
C ASN A 58 5.87 -4.67 -13.17
N LEU A 59 5.82 -3.59 -12.36
CA LEU A 59 5.53 -3.69 -10.93
C LEU A 59 4.12 -4.24 -10.70
N ARG A 60 4.06 -5.35 -9.96
CA ARG A 60 2.83 -6.05 -9.59
C ARG A 60 2.47 -5.88 -8.12
N LYS A 61 3.49 -5.74 -7.26
CA LYS A 61 3.32 -5.58 -5.81
C LYS A 61 4.09 -4.36 -5.33
N LEU A 62 3.38 -3.47 -4.67
CA LEU A 62 3.94 -2.37 -3.89
C LEU A 62 3.46 -2.48 -2.45
N LEU A 63 4.38 -2.64 -1.51
CA LEU A 63 4.09 -2.70 -0.09
C LEU A 63 4.96 -1.69 0.65
N LEU A 64 4.32 -0.65 1.18
CA LEU A 64 4.97 0.43 1.92
C LEU A 64 4.47 0.44 3.36
N TYR A 65 5.39 0.32 4.31
CA TYR A 65 5.14 0.63 5.71
C TYR A 65 5.29 2.14 5.87
N LEU A 66 4.18 2.84 6.09
CA LEU A 66 4.21 4.30 6.22
C LEU A 66 4.76 4.72 7.56
N GLY A 67 4.43 3.96 8.60
CA GLY A 67 4.85 4.25 9.95
C GLY A 67 4.15 5.47 10.54
N VAL A 68 4.83 6.11 11.49
CA VAL A 68 4.30 7.23 12.27
C VAL A 68 5.22 8.45 12.18
N GLU A 69 4.66 9.63 12.52
CA GLU A 69 5.40 10.90 12.49
C GLU A 69 6.66 10.86 13.36
N ASP A 70 6.60 10.29 14.55
CA ASP A 70 7.74 10.17 15.49
C ASP A 70 8.95 9.44 14.90
N TYR A 71 8.75 8.62 13.87
CA TYR A 71 9.80 7.86 13.19
C TYR A 71 10.09 8.36 11.76
N GLY A 72 9.55 9.52 11.38
CA GLY A 72 9.91 10.21 10.14
C GLY A 72 8.90 10.10 8.99
N PHE A 73 7.66 9.65 9.25
CA PHE A 73 6.58 9.82 8.29
C PHE A 73 6.00 11.22 8.42
N GLU A 74 6.24 12.07 7.44
CA GLU A 74 5.78 13.47 7.41
C GLU A 74 4.52 13.66 6.53
N GLY A 75 3.94 12.56 6.04
CA GLY A 75 2.80 12.60 5.14
C GLY A 75 1.46 12.64 5.86
N ASP A 76 0.44 12.97 5.09
CA ASP A 76 -0.98 12.92 5.45
C ASP A 76 -1.78 12.24 4.33
N ALA A 77 -3.09 12.18 4.47
CA ALA A 77 -3.98 11.59 3.48
C ALA A 77 -3.85 12.28 2.11
N ASP A 78 -3.75 13.60 2.07
CA ASP A 78 -3.62 14.39 0.83
C ASP A 78 -2.29 14.07 0.13
N ARG A 79 -1.22 13.88 0.90
CA ARG A 79 0.09 13.49 0.35
C ARG A 79 0.04 12.08 -0.29
N ILE A 80 -0.63 11.14 0.36
CA ILE A 80 -0.79 9.79 -0.20
C ILE A 80 -1.74 9.79 -1.40
N GLN A 81 -2.80 10.61 -1.37
CA GLN A 81 -3.65 10.82 -2.55
C GLN A 81 -2.81 11.30 -3.74
N THR A 82 -1.99 12.30 -3.56
CA THR A 82 -1.08 12.81 -4.60
C THR A 82 -0.13 11.73 -5.11
N PHE A 83 0.43 10.93 -4.21
CA PHE A 83 1.29 9.79 -4.57
C PHE A 83 0.55 8.79 -5.47
N LEU A 84 -0.68 8.41 -5.12
CA LEU A 84 -1.46 7.45 -5.91
C LEU A 84 -1.90 8.03 -7.26
N GLU A 85 -2.18 9.33 -7.34
CA GLU A 85 -2.56 9.99 -8.58
C GLU A 85 -1.39 10.13 -9.56
N GLN A 86 -0.21 10.48 -9.06
CA GLN A 86 0.96 10.82 -9.88
C GLN A 86 1.86 9.64 -10.20
N SER A 87 1.84 8.58 -9.40
CA SER A 87 2.58 7.35 -9.70
C SER A 87 1.96 6.62 -10.91
N ASP A 88 2.77 5.80 -11.59
CA ASP A 88 2.32 5.03 -12.75
C ASP A 88 2.82 3.59 -12.68
N PHE A 89 1.95 2.70 -12.20
CA PHE A 89 2.21 1.26 -12.09
C PHE A 89 1.10 0.48 -12.80
N PRO A 90 1.17 0.36 -14.13
CA PRO A 90 0.06 -0.15 -14.95
C PRO A 90 -0.29 -1.62 -14.69
N LYS A 91 0.63 -2.40 -14.11
CA LYS A 91 0.43 -3.82 -13.79
C LYS A 91 0.24 -4.10 -12.31
N LEU A 92 0.09 -3.06 -11.49
CA LEU A 92 -0.08 -3.24 -10.04
C LEU A 92 -1.35 -4.03 -9.74
N VAL A 93 -1.21 -5.11 -8.97
CA VAL A 93 -2.30 -5.98 -8.50
C VAL A 93 -2.34 -6.14 -6.99
N TYR A 94 -1.27 -5.77 -6.30
CA TYR A 94 -1.18 -5.73 -4.84
C TYR A 94 -0.73 -4.34 -4.41
N LEU A 95 -1.57 -3.65 -3.65
CA LEU A 95 -1.23 -2.37 -3.02
C LEU A 95 -1.32 -2.51 -1.51
N GLY A 96 -0.19 -2.32 -0.83
CA GLY A 96 -0.10 -2.26 0.62
C GLY A 96 0.39 -0.91 1.11
N LEU A 97 -0.42 -0.25 1.93
CA LEU A 97 -0.09 0.96 2.67
C LEU A 97 -0.34 0.66 4.14
N THR A 98 0.68 0.12 4.80
CA THR A 98 0.55 -0.56 6.10
C THR A 98 1.25 0.18 7.22
N ASP A 99 1.02 -0.27 8.47
CA ASP A 99 1.68 0.26 9.66
C ASP A 99 1.51 1.79 9.79
N SER A 100 0.28 2.28 9.61
CA SER A 100 -0.01 3.72 9.55
C SER A 100 -0.95 4.15 10.67
N GLU A 101 -0.72 5.35 11.20
CA GLU A 101 -1.62 6.00 12.16
C GLU A 101 -2.82 6.71 11.51
N ILE A 102 -2.84 6.84 10.17
CA ILE A 102 -3.93 7.42 9.38
C ILE A 102 -4.68 6.36 8.54
N GLN A 103 -4.85 5.16 9.07
CA GLN A 103 -5.34 4.02 8.28
C GLN A 103 -6.80 4.17 7.83
N ASN A 104 -7.65 4.87 8.59
CA ASN A 104 -9.03 5.15 8.17
C ASN A 104 -9.06 6.07 6.94
N GLU A 105 -8.27 7.12 6.96
CA GLU A 105 -8.13 8.06 5.84
C GLU A 105 -7.51 7.38 4.61
N LEU A 106 -6.55 6.48 4.81
CA LEU A 106 -5.98 5.70 3.72
C LEU A 106 -7.00 4.78 3.05
N ALA A 107 -7.96 4.23 3.81
CA ALA A 107 -9.05 3.45 3.24
C ALA A 107 -9.85 4.28 2.23
N GLU A 108 -10.20 5.52 2.57
CA GLU A 108 -10.90 6.44 1.67
C GLU A 108 -10.04 6.79 0.43
N VAL A 109 -8.81 7.21 0.65
CA VAL A 109 -7.87 7.60 -0.42
C VAL A 109 -7.65 6.48 -1.43
N VAL A 110 -7.49 5.24 -0.98
CA VAL A 110 -7.29 4.10 -1.90
C VAL A 110 -8.55 3.78 -2.68
N LEU A 111 -9.73 3.82 -2.04
CA LEU A 111 -11.02 3.58 -2.69
C LEU A 111 -11.34 4.62 -3.78
N GLU A 112 -10.79 5.83 -3.67
CA GLU A 112 -10.93 6.89 -4.68
C GLU A 112 -9.79 6.89 -5.72
N SER A 113 -8.75 6.10 -5.51
CA SER A 113 -7.58 6.08 -6.40
C SER A 113 -7.86 5.33 -7.71
N LYS A 114 -7.06 5.65 -8.73
CA LYS A 114 -7.09 4.91 -10.01
C LYS A 114 -6.75 3.42 -9.84
N TYR A 115 -5.99 3.06 -8.80
CA TYR A 115 -5.54 1.68 -8.58
C TYR A 115 -6.67 0.76 -8.10
N ILE A 116 -7.75 1.29 -7.51
CA ILE A 116 -8.84 0.44 -7.03
C ILE A 116 -9.49 -0.40 -8.16
N SER A 117 -9.44 0.09 -9.39
CA SER A 117 -10.00 -0.61 -10.55
C SER A 117 -9.11 -1.72 -11.11
N GLN A 118 -7.87 -1.86 -10.63
CA GLN A 118 -6.93 -2.86 -11.15
C GLN A 118 -6.35 -3.80 -10.11
N ILE A 119 -6.26 -3.41 -8.84
CA ILE A 119 -5.68 -4.25 -7.78
C ILE A 119 -6.59 -5.43 -7.45
N ARG A 120 -6.00 -6.54 -7.04
CA ARG A 120 -6.68 -7.75 -6.53
C ARG A 120 -6.55 -7.88 -5.03
N THR A 121 -5.45 -7.40 -4.47
CA THR A 121 -5.20 -7.39 -3.04
C THR A 121 -4.99 -5.96 -2.56
N LEU A 122 -5.79 -5.57 -1.57
CA LEU A 122 -5.61 -4.37 -0.78
C LEU A 122 -5.13 -4.76 0.62
N ASP A 123 -3.98 -4.22 1.02
CA ASP A 123 -3.39 -4.46 2.33
C ASP A 123 -3.29 -3.14 3.10
N LEU A 124 -4.13 -3.01 4.13
CA LEU A 124 -4.17 -1.90 5.07
C LEU A 124 -3.91 -2.39 6.51
N SER A 125 -3.07 -3.41 6.65
CA SER A 125 -2.78 -4.07 7.91
C SER A 125 -1.83 -3.28 8.81
N MET A 126 -1.74 -3.72 10.08
CA MET A 126 -0.75 -3.28 11.06
C MET A 126 -0.86 -1.81 11.49
N GLY A 127 -1.96 -1.14 11.15
CA GLY A 127 -2.17 0.27 11.45
C GLY A 127 -3.36 0.53 12.38
N SER A 128 -3.75 1.79 12.45
CA SER A 128 -4.83 2.27 13.33
C SER A 128 -6.25 2.12 12.77
N LEU A 129 -6.49 1.15 11.87
CA LEU A 129 -7.81 0.94 11.26
C LEU A 129 -8.85 0.60 12.33
N THR A 130 -9.91 1.40 12.39
CA THR A 130 -11.04 1.23 13.31
C THR A 130 -12.32 0.84 12.55
N ASP A 131 -13.45 0.76 13.27
CA ASP A 131 -14.76 0.49 12.66
C ASP A 131 -15.12 1.50 11.56
N GLU A 132 -14.67 2.74 11.67
CA GLU A 132 -14.90 3.79 10.67
C GLU A 132 -14.35 3.41 9.29
N GLY A 133 -13.06 3.08 9.23
CA GLY A 133 -12.44 2.65 7.98
C GLY A 133 -12.94 1.27 7.53
N GLY A 134 -13.18 0.37 8.47
CA GLY A 134 -13.75 -0.95 8.20
C GLY A 134 -15.13 -0.88 7.56
N GLU A 135 -16.03 -0.04 8.07
CA GLU A 135 -17.37 0.15 7.50
C GLU A 135 -17.31 0.67 6.06
N LEU A 136 -16.45 1.64 5.80
CA LEU A 136 -16.23 2.18 4.46
C LEU A 136 -15.75 1.09 3.48
N LEU A 137 -14.73 0.32 3.88
CA LEU A 137 -14.17 -0.77 3.06
C LEU A 137 -15.22 -1.84 2.77
N PHE A 138 -15.93 -2.32 3.79
CA PHE A 138 -16.91 -3.38 3.64
C PHE A 138 -18.11 -2.96 2.80
N ALA A 139 -18.49 -1.68 2.85
CA ALA A 139 -19.58 -1.14 2.01
C ALA A 139 -19.16 -0.95 0.55
N LYS A 140 -17.92 -0.57 0.28
CA LYS A 140 -17.47 -0.18 -1.07
C LYS A 140 -16.82 -1.30 -1.88
N LEU A 141 -16.00 -2.16 -1.25
CA LEU A 141 -15.28 -3.21 -1.96
C LEU A 141 -16.15 -4.19 -2.75
N PRO A 142 -17.37 -4.53 -2.32
CA PRO A 142 -18.26 -5.36 -3.12
C PRO A 142 -18.59 -4.81 -4.52
N SER A 143 -18.42 -3.51 -4.72
CA SER A 143 -18.59 -2.86 -6.04
C SER A 143 -17.41 -3.12 -6.99
N TYR A 144 -16.32 -3.72 -6.51
CA TYR A 144 -15.11 -4.01 -7.27
C TYR A 144 -14.89 -5.53 -7.38
N PRO A 145 -15.52 -6.22 -8.33
CA PRO A 145 -15.54 -7.68 -8.39
C PRO A 145 -14.17 -8.33 -8.66
N HIS A 146 -13.18 -7.57 -9.05
CA HIS A 146 -11.80 -8.03 -9.24
C HIS A 146 -10.97 -8.03 -7.95
N ILE A 147 -11.44 -7.39 -6.87
CA ILE A 147 -10.79 -7.48 -5.54
C ILE A 147 -11.02 -8.89 -4.98
N GLU A 148 -9.94 -9.56 -4.63
CA GLU A 148 -9.95 -10.93 -4.12
C GLU A 148 -9.63 -10.99 -2.63
N VAL A 149 -8.76 -10.11 -2.14
CA VAL A 149 -8.27 -10.10 -0.75
C VAL A 149 -8.26 -8.69 -0.19
N LEU A 150 -8.83 -8.56 1.02
CA LEU A 150 -8.64 -7.43 1.92
C LEU A 150 -7.85 -7.90 3.14
N ASP A 151 -6.64 -7.40 3.31
CA ASP A 151 -5.80 -7.67 4.48
C ASP A 151 -5.80 -6.46 5.41
N VAL A 152 -6.29 -6.68 6.63
CA VAL A 152 -6.38 -5.69 7.71
C VAL A 152 -5.90 -6.27 9.04
N HIS A 153 -5.06 -7.32 9.03
CA HIS A 153 -4.59 -7.93 10.27
C HIS A 153 -3.92 -6.91 11.20
N TYR A 154 -3.98 -7.14 12.51
CA TYR A 154 -3.56 -6.19 13.56
C TYR A 154 -4.26 -4.83 13.44
N HIS A 155 -5.58 -4.85 13.45
CA HIS A 155 -6.45 -3.67 13.42
C HIS A 155 -7.04 -3.34 14.80
N TYR A 156 -7.79 -2.24 14.87
CA TYR A 156 -8.57 -1.81 16.03
C TYR A 156 -10.08 -1.86 15.80
N MET A 157 -10.54 -2.60 14.80
CA MET A 157 -11.97 -2.84 14.58
C MET A 157 -12.55 -3.70 15.71
N SER A 158 -13.82 -3.45 16.03
CA SER A 158 -14.58 -4.27 16.97
C SER A 158 -14.89 -5.67 16.42
N ASP A 159 -15.13 -6.62 17.30
CA ASP A 159 -15.59 -7.97 16.91
C ASP A 159 -16.90 -7.92 16.11
N GLU A 160 -17.77 -6.93 16.38
CA GLU A 160 -19.01 -6.73 15.64
C GLU A 160 -18.72 -6.32 14.18
N MET A 161 -17.77 -5.40 13.97
CA MET A 161 -17.36 -5.01 12.64
C MET A 161 -16.75 -6.19 11.87
N VAL A 162 -15.86 -6.94 12.49
CA VAL A 162 -15.21 -8.10 11.84
C VAL A 162 -16.23 -9.18 11.47
N ARG A 163 -17.33 -9.33 12.22
CA ARG A 163 -18.41 -10.29 11.87
C ARG A 163 -19.15 -9.92 10.59
N LYS A 164 -19.15 -8.65 10.18
CA LYS A 164 -19.72 -8.22 8.89
C LYS A 164 -18.96 -8.77 7.67
N ARG A 165 -17.84 -9.49 7.89
CA ARG A 165 -17.07 -10.17 6.81
C ARG A 165 -17.91 -11.09 5.93
N GLU A 166 -19.07 -11.55 6.41
CA GLU A 166 -19.98 -12.38 5.61
C GLU A 166 -20.45 -11.66 4.35
N ASP A 167 -20.59 -10.33 4.40
CA ASP A 167 -20.92 -9.52 3.24
C ASP A 167 -19.80 -9.55 2.19
N LEU A 168 -18.53 -9.50 2.63
CA LEU A 168 -17.37 -9.62 1.73
C LEU A 168 -17.26 -11.03 1.13
N ASN A 169 -17.46 -12.07 1.95
CA ASN A 169 -17.41 -13.46 1.49
C ASN A 169 -18.51 -13.75 0.44
N TYR A 170 -19.68 -13.14 0.58
CA TYR A 170 -20.75 -13.24 -0.43
C TYR A 170 -20.31 -12.71 -1.79
N HIS A 171 -19.42 -11.71 -1.80
CA HIS A 171 -18.82 -11.13 -3.00
C HIS A 171 -17.47 -11.75 -3.37
N HIS A 172 -17.09 -12.89 -2.77
CA HIS A 172 -15.85 -13.62 -3.01
C HIS A 172 -14.57 -12.84 -2.63
N ILE A 173 -14.67 -11.93 -1.67
CA ILE A 173 -13.54 -11.20 -1.11
C ILE A 173 -13.09 -11.91 0.17
N GLU A 174 -11.87 -12.41 0.19
CA GLU A 174 -11.24 -12.98 1.39
C GLU A 174 -10.82 -11.85 2.33
N LEU A 175 -11.27 -11.92 3.60
CA LEU A 175 -10.84 -11.01 4.65
C LEU A 175 -9.79 -11.67 5.55
N ASN A 176 -8.58 -11.10 5.59
CA ASN A 176 -7.59 -11.39 6.61
C ASN A 176 -7.65 -10.29 7.69
N ALA A 177 -8.18 -10.64 8.86
CA ALA A 177 -8.39 -9.74 10.01
C ALA A 177 -7.88 -10.36 11.32
N SER A 178 -6.93 -11.25 11.27
CA SER A 178 -6.35 -11.94 12.44
C SER A 178 -5.31 -11.10 13.19
#